data_d210c76764a8bf895efad9c626fb7d74
#
_entry.id   d210c76764a8bf895efad9c626fb7d74
#
_cell.length_a   1.000
_cell.length_b   1.000
_cell.length_c   1.000
_cell.angle_alpha   90.00
_cell.angle_beta   90.00
_cell.angle_gamma   90.00
#
_symmetry.space_group_name_H-M   'P 1'
#
loop_
_entity.id
_entity.type
_entity.pdbx_description
1 polymer ?
#
loop_
_entity_poly.entity_id
_entity_poly.type
_entity_poly.pdbx_seq_one_letter_code
_entity_poly.pdbx_strand_id
1 'polypeptide(L)'
;TLMYKAVMQSNTMMSAKLLDTINEYKPDAIIMCHPFVTTMVSKLRRQHKIDVKAISLITDYDAHRTYIVPYVDAYVLAEPDMATKLIDEYGVDESIIYPLGIPIFDRFTEPFDKKAICEREGLDPNKPTILLMAGSFGVTSVLSFYKALVEQAPEMQFIVITGRNIKLFANLEKV
;
A
#
# COMPACT_ATOMS: atom_id res chain seq x y z
N THR A 1 -6.75 28.41 8.89
CA THR A 1 -5.53 28.77 8.13
C THR A 1 -5.71 28.44 6.64
N LEU A 2 -5.00 29.16 5.77
CA LEU A 2 -5.13 29.06 4.30
C LEU A 2 -4.91 27.61 3.79
N MET A 3 -3.93 26.93 4.36
CA MET A 3 -3.59 25.53 4.03
C MET A 3 -4.75 24.57 4.33
N TYR A 4 -5.41 24.71 5.47
CA TYR A 4 -6.58 23.89 5.82
C TYR A 4 -7.73 24.08 4.81
N LYS A 5 -8.01 25.34 4.41
CA LYS A 5 -9.03 25.64 3.40
C LYS A 5 -8.68 25.04 2.04
N ALA A 6 -7.41 25.08 1.62
CA ALA A 6 -6.94 24.48 0.37
C ALA A 6 -7.09 22.96 0.37
N VAL A 7 -6.74 22.27 1.47
CA VAL A 7 -6.93 20.83 1.63
C VAL A 7 -8.43 20.47 1.60
N MET A 8 -9.28 21.22 2.29
CA MET A 8 -10.72 20.98 2.30
C MET A 8 -11.35 21.21 0.93
N GLN A 9 -10.88 22.21 0.19
CA GLN A 9 -11.36 22.50 -1.18
C GLN A 9 -10.90 21.43 -2.17
N SER A 10 -9.65 20.96 -2.06
CA SER A 10 -9.13 19.83 -2.83
C SER A 10 -9.93 18.55 -2.57
N ASN A 11 -10.22 18.23 -1.32
CA ASN A 11 -11.04 17.08 -0.95
C ASN A 11 -12.47 17.16 -1.50
N THR A 12 -13.02 18.36 -1.61
CA THR A 12 -14.38 18.56 -2.17
C THR A 12 -14.38 18.31 -3.67
N MET A 13 -13.39 18.83 -4.40
CA MET A 13 -13.25 18.59 -5.85
C MET A 13 -12.98 17.11 -6.16
N MET A 14 -12.10 16.46 -5.39
CA MET A 14 -11.83 15.02 -5.54
C MET A 14 -13.07 14.18 -5.25
N SER A 15 -13.85 14.54 -4.23
CA SER A 15 -15.10 13.83 -3.91
C SER A 15 -16.15 13.97 -5.01
N ALA A 16 -16.23 15.13 -5.70
CA ALA A 16 -17.12 15.32 -6.83
C ALA A 16 -16.70 14.43 -8.01
N LYS A 17 -15.43 14.45 -8.38
CA LYS A 17 -14.91 13.59 -9.46
C LYS A 17 -15.08 12.09 -9.16
N LEU A 18 -14.89 11.69 -7.90
CA LEU A 18 -15.14 10.32 -7.47
C LEU A 18 -16.63 9.95 -7.63
N LEU A 19 -17.54 10.86 -7.27
CA LEU A 19 -18.97 10.65 -7.44
C LEU A 19 -19.34 10.48 -8.91
N ASP A 20 -18.79 11.31 -9.81
CA ASP A 20 -19.03 11.20 -11.25
C ASP A 20 -18.55 9.83 -11.76
N THR A 21 -17.36 9.39 -11.35
CA THR A 21 -16.82 8.08 -11.72
C THR A 21 -17.71 6.94 -11.21
N ILE A 22 -18.19 7.01 -9.95
CA ILE A 22 -19.09 5.98 -9.39
C ILE A 22 -20.41 5.93 -10.16
N ASN A 23 -20.97 7.08 -10.50
CA ASN A 23 -22.22 7.18 -11.25
C ASN A 23 -22.10 6.67 -12.70
N GLU A 24 -20.95 6.87 -13.32
CA GLU A 24 -20.65 6.37 -14.66
C GLU A 24 -20.43 4.85 -14.65
N TYR A 25 -19.60 4.35 -13.72
CA TYR A 25 -19.19 2.94 -13.65
C TYR A 25 -20.26 2.03 -13.04
N LYS A 26 -21.10 2.58 -12.14
CA LYS A 26 -22.16 1.87 -11.40
C LYS A 26 -21.68 0.57 -10.77
N PRO A 27 -20.62 0.60 -9.94
CA PRO A 27 -20.09 -0.61 -9.33
C PRO A 27 -21.05 -1.19 -8.29
N ASP A 28 -21.02 -2.51 -8.12
CA ASP A 28 -21.75 -3.20 -7.04
C ASP A 28 -21.06 -3.03 -5.69
N ALA A 29 -19.73 -2.87 -5.70
CA ALA A 29 -18.91 -2.63 -4.51
C ALA A 29 -17.69 -1.75 -4.83
N ILE A 30 -17.23 -1.00 -3.82
CA ILE A 30 -16.01 -0.19 -3.89
C ILE A 30 -15.02 -0.73 -2.84
N ILE A 31 -13.83 -1.15 -3.30
CA ILE A 31 -12.71 -1.54 -2.44
C ILE A 31 -11.75 -0.37 -2.36
N MET A 32 -11.49 0.11 -1.14
CA MET A 32 -10.69 1.30 -0.86
C MET A 32 -9.41 0.90 -0.14
N CYS A 33 -8.26 1.08 -0.80
CA CYS A 33 -6.93 0.73 -0.26
C CYS A 33 -6.20 1.94 0.34
N HIS A 34 -6.87 3.08 0.52
CA HIS A 34 -6.23 4.29 1.04
C HIS A 34 -7.21 5.12 1.89
N PRO A 35 -6.78 5.63 3.06
CA PRO A 35 -7.67 6.28 4.03
C PRO A 35 -8.39 7.52 3.45
N PHE A 36 -7.78 8.26 2.54
CA PHE A 36 -8.46 9.39 1.89
C PHE A 36 -9.66 8.97 1.06
N VAL A 37 -9.53 7.88 0.29
CA VAL A 37 -10.64 7.35 -0.51
C VAL A 37 -11.72 6.80 0.41
N THR A 38 -11.34 6.08 1.47
CA THR A 38 -12.26 5.57 2.50
C THR A 38 -13.09 6.72 3.11
N THR A 39 -12.43 7.82 3.47
CA THR A 39 -13.11 9.00 4.01
C THR A 39 -14.06 9.65 2.98
N MET A 40 -13.67 9.73 1.71
CA MET A 40 -14.51 10.29 0.65
C MET A 40 -15.76 9.45 0.39
N VAL A 41 -15.62 8.14 0.26
CA VAL A 41 -16.74 7.20 0.05
C VAL A 41 -17.69 7.21 1.26
N SER A 42 -17.15 7.15 2.47
CA SER A 42 -17.93 7.30 3.72
C SER A 42 -18.76 8.57 3.73
N LYS A 43 -18.17 9.71 3.34
CA LYS A 43 -18.87 11.00 3.24
C LYS A 43 -19.99 10.97 2.20
N LEU A 44 -19.76 10.40 1.02
CA LEU A 44 -20.77 10.29 -0.03
C LEU A 44 -21.94 9.42 0.41
N ARG A 45 -21.69 8.29 1.09
CA ARG A 45 -22.73 7.42 1.67
C ARG A 45 -23.51 8.12 2.77
N ARG A 46 -22.83 8.82 3.67
CA ARG A 46 -23.49 9.62 4.72
C ARG A 46 -24.42 10.70 4.15
N GLN A 47 -24.07 11.25 2.98
CA GLN A 47 -24.87 12.24 2.27
C GLN A 47 -25.96 11.63 1.39
N HIS A 48 -26.14 10.31 1.40
CA HIS A 48 -27.07 9.54 0.56
C HIS A 48 -26.89 9.81 -0.95
N LYS A 49 -25.65 10.15 -1.37
CA LYS A 49 -25.31 10.36 -2.79
C LYS A 49 -24.98 9.07 -3.52
N ILE A 50 -24.57 8.05 -2.79
CA ILE A 50 -24.30 6.71 -3.30
C ILE A 50 -24.85 5.67 -2.33
N ASP A 51 -25.34 4.56 -2.90
CA ASP A 51 -25.79 3.37 -2.16
C ASP A 51 -25.07 2.15 -2.75
N VAL A 52 -23.76 2.06 -2.47
CA VAL A 52 -22.88 1.01 -2.96
C VAL A 52 -22.13 0.39 -1.78
N LYS A 53 -21.85 -0.90 -1.81
CA LYS A 53 -21.05 -1.56 -0.77
C LYS A 53 -19.65 -0.95 -0.68
N ALA A 54 -19.22 -0.61 0.52
CA ALA A 54 -17.97 0.06 0.80
C ALA A 54 -17.06 -0.85 1.65
N ILE A 55 -15.95 -1.31 1.07
CA ILE A 55 -14.99 -2.21 1.70
C ILE A 55 -13.68 -1.46 1.90
N SER A 56 -13.24 -1.30 3.13
CA SER A 56 -11.93 -0.71 3.45
C SER A 56 -10.89 -1.82 3.56
N LEU A 57 -9.96 -1.88 2.61
CA LEU A 57 -8.82 -2.78 2.63
C LEU A 57 -7.63 -2.04 3.24
N ILE A 58 -7.23 -2.42 4.45
CA ILE A 58 -6.10 -1.83 5.16
C ILE A 58 -4.83 -2.58 4.73
N THR A 59 -3.98 -1.91 3.96
CA THR A 59 -2.74 -2.47 3.39
C THR A 59 -1.52 -2.22 4.28
N ASP A 60 -1.69 -1.57 5.41
CA ASP A 60 -0.67 -1.39 6.44
C ASP A 60 -0.76 -2.54 7.46
N TYR A 61 0.36 -2.90 8.09
CA TYR A 61 0.39 -3.90 9.19
C TYR A 61 -0.01 -3.30 10.55
N ASP A 62 -0.33 -2.02 10.59
CA ASP A 62 -0.94 -1.34 11.73
C ASP A 62 -2.10 -0.45 11.24
N ALA A 63 -3.27 -0.65 11.82
CA ALA A 63 -4.45 0.10 11.45
C ALA A 63 -4.38 1.53 11.98
N HIS A 64 -4.09 2.48 11.11
CA HIS A 64 -4.14 3.89 11.48
C HIS A 64 -5.58 4.39 11.59
N ARG A 65 -5.89 5.20 12.62
CA ARG A 65 -7.24 5.73 12.88
C ARG A 65 -7.92 6.37 11.67
N THR A 66 -7.17 6.88 10.71
CA THR A 66 -7.73 7.51 9.49
C THR A 66 -8.46 6.55 8.56
N TYR A 67 -8.25 5.23 8.69
CA TYR A 67 -9.03 4.23 7.98
C TYR A 67 -10.42 4.00 8.62
N ILE A 68 -10.56 4.30 9.92
CA ILE A 68 -11.75 3.96 10.68
C ILE A 68 -12.75 5.10 10.55
N VAL A 69 -13.76 4.88 9.73
CA VAL A 69 -14.81 5.85 9.41
C VAL A 69 -16.18 5.17 9.41
N PRO A 70 -17.26 5.89 9.66
CA PRO A 70 -18.62 5.34 9.57
C PRO A 70 -18.98 4.96 8.12
N TYR A 71 -20.05 4.25 7.92
CA TYR A 71 -20.61 3.86 6.62
C TYR A 71 -19.66 2.99 5.77
N VAL A 72 -18.86 2.14 6.41
CA VAL A 72 -18.08 1.06 5.79
C VAL A 72 -18.79 -0.26 6.11
N ASP A 73 -18.95 -1.13 5.12
CA ASP A 73 -19.63 -2.42 5.29
C ASP A 73 -18.64 -3.52 5.71
N ALA A 74 -17.35 -3.37 5.40
CA ALA A 74 -16.33 -4.34 5.77
C ALA A 74 -14.94 -3.70 5.88
N TYR A 75 -14.16 -4.17 6.85
CA TYR A 75 -12.72 -3.94 6.98
C TYR A 75 -11.97 -5.22 6.66
N VAL A 76 -11.14 -5.19 5.62
CA VAL A 76 -10.22 -6.29 5.30
C VAL A 76 -8.84 -5.92 5.83
N LEU A 77 -8.25 -6.82 6.63
CA LEU A 77 -7.00 -6.59 7.35
C LEU A 77 -5.88 -7.45 6.79
N ALA A 78 -4.64 -6.95 6.92
CA ALA A 78 -3.43 -7.64 6.51
C ALA A 78 -3.18 -8.92 7.33
N GLU A 79 -3.54 -8.89 8.63
CA GLU A 79 -3.35 -10.02 9.55
C GLU A 79 -4.38 -10.02 10.70
N PRO A 80 -4.59 -11.17 11.36
CA PRO A 80 -5.60 -11.32 12.43
C PRO A 80 -5.38 -10.41 13.65
N ASP A 81 -4.14 -10.20 14.07
CA ASP A 81 -3.80 -9.43 15.28
C ASP A 81 -4.26 -7.98 15.20
N MET A 82 -4.43 -7.44 14.00
CA MET A 82 -4.98 -6.10 13.79
C MET A 82 -6.45 -5.97 14.23
N ALA A 83 -7.20 -7.07 14.25
CA ALA A 83 -8.63 -7.05 14.63
C ALA A 83 -8.83 -6.56 16.07
N THR A 84 -7.98 -7.00 17.00
CA THR A 84 -8.02 -6.58 18.41
C THR A 84 -7.98 -5.07 18.55
N LYS A 85 -7.06 -4.42 17.80
CA LYS A 85 -6.95 -2.95 17.82
C LYS A 85 -8.20 -2.26 17.27
N LEU A 86 -8.79 -2.79 16.20
CA LEU A 86 -10.02 -2.22 15.63
C LEU A 86 -11.18 -2.30 16.62
N ILE A 87 -11.30 -3.42 17.32
CA ILE A 87 -12.38 -3.67 18.30
C ILE A 87 -12.14 -2.82 19.56
N ASP A 88 -10.98 -3.00 20.21
CA ASP A 88 -10.73 -2.47 21.54
C ASP A 88 -10.46 -0.96 21.55
N GLU A 89 -9.70 -0.45 20.57
CA GLU A 89 -9.34 0.97 20.56
C GLU A 89 -10.30 1.83 19.75
N TYR A 90 -10.88 1.27 18.67
CA TYR A 90 -11.71 2.05 17.75
C TYR A 90 -13.20 1.72 17.79
N GLY A 91 -13.57 0.66 18.52
CA GLY A 91 -14.97 0.25 18.71
C GLY A 91 -15.64 -0.23 17.42
N VAL A 92 -14.87 -0.83 16.51
CA VAL A 92 -15.39 -1.42 15.27
C VAL A 92 -16.10 -2.73 15.63
N ASP A 93 -17.28 -2.95 15.06
CA ASP A 93 -18.02 -4.20 15.23
C ASP A 93 -17.24 -5.37 14.60
N GLU A 94 -17.00 -6.43 15.35
CA GLU A 94 -16.28 -7.62 14.92
C GLU A 94 -16.92 -8.26 13.66
N SER A 95 -18.24 -8.18 13.53
CA SER A 95 -18.97 -8.78 12.41
C SER A 95 -18.63 -8.21 11.02
N ILE A 96 -17.99 -7.04 10.97
CA ILE A 96 -17.54 -6.41 9.72
C ILE A 96 -16.01 -6.45 9.54
N ILE A 97 -15.29 -7.22 10.37
CA ILE A 97 -13.83 -7.34 10.31
C ILE A 97 -13.46 -8.68 9.68
N TYR A 98 -12.61 -8.63 8.65
CA TYR A 98 -12.19 -9.78 7.84
C TYR A 98 -10.66 -9.81 7.70
N PRO A 99 -9.92 -10.58 8.48
CA PRO A 99 -8.46 -10.70 8.39
C PRO A 99 -8.07 -11.69 7.26
N LEU A 100 -8.23 -11.27 6.02
CA LEU A 100 -8.03 -12.09 4.83
C LEU A 100 -6.63 -11.95 4.19
N GLY A 101 -5.79 -11.07 4.71
CA GLY A 101 -4.51 -10.73 4.12
C GLY A 101 -4.58 -9.62 3.08
N ILE A 102 -3.41 -9.16 2.64
CA ILE A 102 -3.28 -8.20 1.54
C ILE A 102 -3.33 -8.98 0.22
N PRO A 103 -4.24 -8.65 -0.71
CA PRO A 103 -4.30 -9.33 -2.01
C PRO A 103 -3.01 -9.18 -2.79
N ILE A 104 -2.53 -10.27 -3.36
CA ILE A 104 -1.37 -10.33 -4.25
C ILE A 104 -1.75 -10.99 -5.56
N PHE A 105 -0.97 -10.78 -6.61
CA PHE A 105 -1.16 -11.49 -7.88
C PHE A 105 -0.75 -12.97 -7.72
N ASP A 106 -1.48 -13.87 -8.36
CA ASP A 106 -1.24 -15.33 -8.33
C ASP A 106 0.19 -15.70 -8.70
N ARG A 107 0.80 -14.95 -9.63
CA ARG A 107 2.21 -15.13 -10.03
C ARG A 107 3.22 -15.09 -8.87
N PHE A 108 2.87 -14.51 -7.73
CA PHE A 108 3.75 -14.50 -6.54
C PHE A 108 3.66 -15.80 -5.71
N THR A 109 2.68 -16.66 -6.00
CA THR A 109 2.48 -17.97 -5.35
C THR A 109 2.79 -19.13 -6.29
N GLU A 110 2.99 -18.88 -7.58
CA GLU A 110 3.34 -19.91 -8.57
C GLU A 110 4.76 -20.42 -8.34
N PRO A 111 5.00 -21.73 -8.57
CA PRO A 111 6.34 -22.28 -8.57
C PRO A 111 7.24 -21.58 -9.59
N PHE A 112 8.47 -21.32 -9.25
CA PHE A 112 9.45 -20.71 -10.15
C PHE A 112 10.80 -21.43 -10.12
N ASP A 113 11.52 -21.40 -11.23
CA ASP A 113 12.90 -21.89 -11.33
C ASP A 113 13.87 -20.75 -10.93
N LYS A 114 14.31 -20.79 -9.66
CA LYS A 114 15.26 -19.82 -9.12
C LYS A 114 16.54 -19.75 -9.95
N LYS A 115 17.08 -20.92 -10.41
CA LYS A 115 18.33 -20.97 -11.14
C LYS A 115 18.22 -20.26 -12.49
N ALA A 116 17.17 -20.57 -13.25
CA ALA A 116 16.91 -19.93 -14.54
C ALA A 116 16.69 -18.40 -14.40
N ILE A 117 16.00 -17.97 -13.34
CA ILE A 117 15.82 -16.53 -13.07
C ILE A 117 17.16 -15.87 -12.73
N CYS A 118 17.95 -16.45 -11.84
CA CYS A 118 19.25 -15.91 -11.48
C CYS A 118 20.19 -15.79 -12.71
N GLU A 119 20.26 -16.81 -13.54
CA GLU A 119 21.06 -16.82 -14.77
C GLU A 119 20.62 -15.71 -15.74
N ARG A 120 19.30 -15.53 -15.91
CA ARG A 120 18.74 -14.48 -16.76
C ARG A 120 19.07 -13.07 -16.25
N GLU A 121 19.04 -12.85 -14.95
CA GLU A 121 19.28 -11.55 -14.32
C GLU A 121 20.76 -11.31 -13.96
N GLY A 122 21.66 -12.24 -14.30
CA GLY A 122 23.07 -12.10 -14.00
C GLY A 122 23.44 -12.27 -12.52
N LEU A 123 22.63 -13.03 -11.79
CA LEU A 123 22.79 -13.31 -10.36
C LEU A 123 23.37 -14.73 -10.15
N ASP A 124 24.10 -14.93 -9.05
CA ASP A 124 24.55 -16.25 -8.64
C ASP A 124 23.44 -16.98 -7.86
N PRO A 125 22.91 -18.13 -8.35
CA PRO A 125 21.85 -18.86 -7.67
C PRO A 125 22.24 -19.43 -6.30
N ASN A 126 23.55 -19.53 -6.02
CA ASN A 126 24.09 -20.08 -4.77
C ASN A 126 24.32 -19.00 -3.70
N LYS A 127 24.25 -17.72 -4.06
CA LYS A 127 24.41 -16.63 -3.10
C LYS A 127 23.07 -16.20 -2.51
N PRO A 128 23.04 -15.82 -1.23
CA PRO A 128 21.91 -15.10 -0.67
C PRO A 128 21.70 -13.77 -1.41
N THR A 129 20.44 -13.44 -1.68
CA THR A 129 20.08 -12.21 -2.41
C THR A 129 19.22 -11.32 -1.51
N ILE A 130 19.62 -10.06 -1.37
CA ILE A 130 18.83 -9.04 -0.67
C ILE A 130 18.19 -8.13 -1.69
N LEU A 131 16.86 -8.01 -1.63
CA LEU A 131 16.09 -7.04 -2.40
C LEU A 131 15.88 -5.77 -1.57
N LEU A 132 16.40 -4.64 -2.06
CA LEU A 132 16.21 -3.32 -1.47
C LEU A 132 15.21 -2.52 -2.32
N MET A 133 14.09 -2.15 -1.73
CA MET A 133 13.05 -1.36 -2.39
C MET A 133 12.84 -0.04 -1.66
N ALA A 134 13.15 1.07 -2.34
CA ALA A 134 13.11 2.41 -1.76
C ALA A 134 11.79 3.17 -2.00
N GLY A 135 10.76 2.50 -2.52
CA GLY A 135 9.51 3.13 -2.97
C GLY A 135 9.70 4.03 -4.20
N SER A 136 8.60 4.67 -4.63
CA SER A 136 8.56 5.42 -5.90
C SER A 136 9.48 6.64 -5.95
N PHE A 137 9.82 7.21 -4.81
CA PHE A 137 10.64 8.44 -4.71
C PHE A 137 12.09 8.17 -4.32
N GLY A 138 12.42 6.96 -3.90
CA GLY A 138 13.73 6.58 -3.38
C GLY A 138 14.09 7.38 -2.12
N VAL A 139 14.29 6.71 -1.02
CA VAL A 139 14.72 7.38 0.23
C VAL A 139 16.20 7.72 0.11
N THR A 140 16.60 8.93 0.50
CA THR A 140 18.01 9.40 0.46
C THR A 140 18.97 8.52 1.26
N SER A 141 18.48 7.81 2.25
CA SER A 141 19.26 6.88 3.09
C SER A 141 19.58 5.53 2.43
N VAL A 142 18.95 5.18 1.30
CA VAL A 142 19.13 3.86 0.67
C VAL A 142 20.59 3.65 0.22
N LEU A 143 21.24 4.68 -0.31
CA LEU A 143 22.62 4.57 -0.74
C LEU A 143 23.59 4.29 0.43
N SER A 144 23.41 5.00 1.55
CA SER A 144 24.25 4.77 2.73
C SER A 144 23.97 3.42 3.38
N PHE A 145 22.70 3.00 3.41
CA PHE A 145 22.31 1.67 3.88
C PHE A 145 22.89 0.56 3.00
N TYR A 146 22.77 0.69 1.68
CA TYR A 146 23.37 -0.24 0.72
C TYR A 146 24.87 -0.39 0.90
N LYS A 147 25.62 0.74 1.01
CA LYS A 147 27.07 0.71 1.26
C LYS A 147 27.43 -0.04 2.54
N ALA A 148 26.73 0.24 3.61
CA ALA A 148 26.94 -0.43 4.88
C ALA A 148 26.66 -1.96 4.78
N LEU A 149 25.63 -2.35 4.03
CA LEU A 149 25.32 -3.78 3.82
C LEU A 149 26.41 -4.47 3.00
N VAL A 150 26.88 -3.88 1.91
CA VAL A 150 27.96 -4.42 1.07
C VAL A 150 29.25 -4.60 1.87
N GLU A 151 29.58 -3.66 2.75
CA GLU A 151 30.75 -3.76 3.63
C GLU A 151 30.62 -4.85 4.67
N GLN A 152 29.42 -5.06 5.24
CA GLN A 152 29.17 -6.02 6.33
C GLN A 152 28.84 -7.43 5.86
N ALA A 153 28.34 -7.58 4.63
CA ALA A 153 27.91 -8.87 4.08
C ALA A 153 28.38 -9.05 2.63
N PRO A 154 29.72 -9.10 2.40
CA PRO A 154 30.32 -9.18 1.05
C PRO A 154 29.99 -10.50 0.33
N GLU A 155 29.54 -11.53 1.04
CA GLU A 155 29.10 -12.80 0.48
C GLU A 155 27.72 -12.75 -0.16
N MET A 156 26.94 -11.70 0.12
CA MET A 156 25.59 -11.53 -0.42
C MET A 156 25.62 -10.80 -1.78
N GLN A 157 24.52 -10.91 -2.49
CA GLN A 157 24.27 -10.10 -3.69
C GLN A 157 22.99 -9.27 -3.47
N PHE A 158 22.91 -8.14 -4.18
CA PHE A 158 21.88 -7.16 -3.93
C PHE A 158 21.12 -6.81 -5.22
N ILE A 159 19.81 -6.72 -5.12
CA ILE A 159 18.95 -6.12 -6.13
C ILE A 159 18.39 -4.83 -5.53
N VAL A 160 18.66 -3.70 -6.16
CA VAL A 160 18.21 -2.40 -5.66
C VAL A 160 17.23 -1.77 -6.64
N ILE A 161 15.99 -1.58 -6.19
CA ILE A 161 14.94 -0.93 -6.97
C ILE A 161 14.93 0.55 -6.64
N THR A 162 15.35 1.39 -7.59
CA THR A 162 15.46 2.85 -7.40
C THR A 162 14.19 3.61 -7.80
N GLY A 163 13.22 2.94 -8.39
CA GLY A 163 12.01 3.57 -8.91
C GLY A 163 12.32 4.66 -9.93
N ARG A 164 11.82 5.87 -9.72
CA ARG A 164 12.04 7.02 -10.60
C ARG A 164 13.28 7.86 -10.22
N ASN A 165 14.05 7.43 -9.22
CA ASN A 165 15.19 8.19 -8.73
C ASN A 165 16.46 7.91 -9.55
N ILE A 166 16.60 8.63 -10.69
CA ILE A 166 17.75 8.52 -11.60
C ILE A 166 19.07 8.86 -10.89
N LYS A 167 19.06 9.81 -9.93
CA LYS A 167 20.27 10.17 -9.17
C LYS A 167 20.73 9.03 -8.28
N LEU A 168 19.79 8.35 -7.62
CA LEU A 168 20.12 7.17 -6.81
C LEU A 168 20.69 6.06 -7.68
N PHE A 169 20.08 5.78 -8.84
CA PHE A 169 20.56 4.79 -9.80
C PHE A 169 22.03 5.09 -10.20
N ALA A 170 22.31 6.30 -10.70
CA ALA A 170 23.65 6.70 -11.11
C ALA A 170 24.71 6.70 -9.99
N ASN A 171 24.29 6.84 -8.72
CA ASN A 171 25.18 6.74 -7.57
C ASN A 171 25.46 5.29 -7.16
N LEU A 172 24.49 4.40 -7.35
CA LEU A 172 24.66 2.96 -7.08
C LEU A 172 25.58 2.29 -8.10
N GLU A 173 25.53 2.72 -9.38
CA GLU A 173 26.44 2.21 -10.42
C GLU A 173 27.93 2.51 -10.16
N LYS A 174 28.25 3.41 -9.23
CA LYS A 174 29.62 3.80 -8.86
C LYS A 174 30.15 3.05 -7.62
N VAL A 175 29.36 2.21 -7.02
CA VAL A 175 29.67 1.45 -5.79
C VAL A 175 29.97 0.01 -6.13
#